data_dcb3eac6c7bc1439f5fbd3655fa65ff0
#
_entry.id   dcb3eac6c7bc1439f5fbd3655fa65ff0
#
_cell.length_a   1.000
_cell.length_b   1.000
_cell.length_c   1.000
_cell.angle_alpha   90.00
_cell.angle_beta   90.00
_cell.angle_gamma   90.00
#
_symmetry.space_group_name_H-M   'P 1'
#
loop_
_entity.id
_entity.type
_entity.pdbx_description
1 polymer ?
#
loop_
_entity_poly.entity_id
_entity_poly.type
_entity_poly.pdbx_seq_one_letter_code
_entity_poly.pdbx_strand_id
1 'polypeptide(L)'
;GAASRSVAANSIEVKSSGTARFHNLNVVVNTNGDTVVVSRSGELGVTDASGREKERYKIPYGAVISIKDGDTVELGQTTVTWDPYTTPIITETAGIVNFVDFEEGVSTEQVTDEVTGISSTKIKDQSSISYDKNLKPMVKLVDKKGKDLNIANSSLPAHYILPSKSIVTLTDGMN
;
A
#
# COMPACT_ATOMS: atom_id res chain seq x y z
N GLY A 1 11.52 -15.28 27.52
CA GLY A 1 10.82 -15.61 26.63
C GLY A 1 9.39 -15.23 26.26
N ALA A 2 8.48 -15.21 27.19
CA ALA A 2 7.06 -15.04 26.87
C ALA A 2 6.73 -13.65 26.29
N ALA A 3 7.45 -12.63 26.71
CA ALA A 3 7.16 -11.24 26.33
C ALA A 3 7.45 -10.93 24.86
N SER A 4 8.30 -11.70 24.21
CA SER A 4 8.67 -11.45 22.81
C SER A 4 7.57 -11.76 21.79
N ARG A 5 6.51 -12.41 22.22
CA ARG A 5 5.46 -12.88 21.32
C ARG A 5 4.44 -11.84 20.90
N SER A 6 4.42 -10.70 21.56
CA SER A 6 3.47 -9.65 21.25
C SER A 6 3.95 -8.72 20.11
N VAL A 7 5.16 -8.91 19.61
CA VAL A 7 5.69 -8.10 18.50
C VAL A 7 5.03 -8.56 17.20
N ALA A 8 4.37 -7.62 16.51
CA ALA A 8 3.76 -7.90 15.21
C ALA A 8 4.85 -8.25 14.19
N ALA A 9 4.57 -9.24 13.34
CA ALA A 9 5.46 -9.60 12.25
C ALA A 9 5.57 -8.45 11.26
N ASN A 10 6.77 -8.09 10.88
CA ASN A 10 7.06 -6.99 9.92
C ASN A 10 7.99 -7.41 8.79
N SER A 11 8.29 -8.70 8.69
CA SER A 11 9.16 -9.21 7.62
C SER A 11 8.92 -10.69 7.37
N ILE A 12 9.32 -11.13 6.18
CA ILE A 12 9.42 -12.55 5.85
C ILE A 12 10.91 -12.88 5.69
N GLU A 13 11.38 -13.74 6.58
CA GLU A 13 12.72 -14.30 6.55
C GLU A 13 12.59 -15.77 6.18
N VAL A 14 13.20 -16.17 5.06
CA VAL A 14 13.09 -17.55 4.58
C VAL A 14 13.91 -18.50 5.46
N LYS A 15 13.39 -19.69 5.66
CA LYS A 15 13.97 -20.73 6.54
C LYS A 15 14.71 -21.81 5.77
N SER A 16 14.74 -21.70 4.45
CA SER A 16 15.43 -22.65 3.56
C SER A 16 16.07 -21.90 2.42
N SER A 17 17.17 -22.45 1.91
CA SER A 17 17.74 -21.99 0.66
C SER A 17 17.00 -22.61 -0.51
N GLY A 18 16.83 -21.85 -1.58
CA GLY A 18 16.11 -22.32 -2.77
C GLY A 18 15.82 -21.21 -3.76
N THR A 19 14.79 -21.41 -4.55
CA THR A 19 14.37 -20.46 -5.59
C THR A 19 13.04 -19.82 -5.17
N ALA A 20 12.99 -18.48 -5.22
CA ALA A 20 11.78 -17.74 -4.93
C ALA A 20 10.77 -17.87 -6.08
N ARG A 21 9.50 -18.11 -5.75
CA ARG A 21 8.40 -18.15 -6.69
C ARG A 21 7.28 -17.26 -6.21
N PHE A 22 6.82 -16.36 -7.08
CA PHE A 22 5.71 -15.45 -6.76
C PHE A 22 4.40 -16.04 -7.30
N HIS A 23 3.36 -15.97 -6.47
CA HIS A 23 2.01 -16.40 -6.82
C HIS A 23 1.04 -15.24 -6.67
N ASN A 24 0.27 -14.93 -7.71
CA ASN A 24 -0.72 -13.84 -7.71
C ASN A 24 -0.17 -12.50 -7.25
N LEU A 25 1.07 -12.21 -7.61
CA LEU A 25 1.76 -11.03 -7.14
C LEU A 25 1.82 -9.95 -8.21
N ASN A 26 1.23 -8.81 -7.91
CA ASN A 26 1.37 -7.59 -8.72
C ASN A 26 2.16 -6.57 -7.92
N VAL A 27 3.09 -5.93 -8.58
CA VAL A 27 3.98 -4.96 -7.94
C VAL A 27 4.07 -3.69 -8.77
N VAL A 28 4.42 -2.60 -8.09
CA VAL A 28 4.80 -1.33 -8.72
C VAL A 28 6.12 -0.87 -8.11
N VAL A 29 6.84 -0.03 -8.85
CA VAL A 29 8.07 0.58 -8.34
C VAL A 29 7.72 2.01 -7.92
N ASN A 30 8.02 2.36 -6.67
CA ASN A 30 7.75 3.70 -6.16
C ASN A 30 8.86 4.68 -6.57
N THR A 31 8.72 5.95 -6.16
CA THR A 31 9.70 7.00 -6.49
C THR A 31 11.07 6.77 -5.86
N ASN A 32 11.15 5.98 -4.80
CA ASN A 32 12.43 5.62 -4.14
C ASN A 32 13.11 4.42 -4.80
N GLY A 33 12.47 3.80 -5.80
CA GLY A 33 12.99 2.61 -6.45
C GLY A 33 12.62 1.30 -5.76
N ASP A 34 11.79 1.33 -4.72
CA ASP A 34 11.35 0.13 -4.03
C ASP A 34 10.24 -0.58 -4.81
N THR A 35 10.29 -1.90 -4.82
CA THR A 35 9.23 -2.73 -5.38
C THR A 35 8.15 -2.97 -4.33
N VAL A 36 6.95 -2.47 -4.59
CA VAL A 36 5.84 -2.47 -3.64
C VAL A 36 4.70 -3.36 -4.14
N VAL A 37 4.16 -4.19 -3.26
CA VAL A 37 3.07 -5.13 -3.57
C VAL A 37 1.74 -4.41 -3.62
N VAL A 38 1.01 -4.58 -4.73
CA VAL A 38 -0.33 -4.00 -4.93
C VAL A 38 -1.42 -5.05 -5.10
N SER A 39 -1.10 -6.33 -4.94
CA SER A 39 -2.08 -7.41 -4.90
C SER A 39 -2.46 -7.74 -3.47
N ARG A 40 -3.68 -8.22 -3.27
CA ARG A 40 -4.18 -8.59 -1.93
C ARG A 40 -4.08 -10.08 -1.63
N SER A 41 -3.79 -10.89 -2.65
CA SER A 41 -3.68 -12.35 -2.53
C SER A 41 -2.31 -12.88 -2.94
N GLY A 42 -1.29 -12.02 -2.94
CA GLY A 42 0.06 -12.40 -3.30
C GLY A 42 0.71 -13.34 -2.30
N GLU A 43 1.48 -14.27 -2.80
CA GLU A 43 2.23 -15.22 -1.97
C GLU A 43 3.64 -15.41 -2.51
N LEU A 44 4.56 -15.71 -1.59
CA LEU A 44 5.94 -16.08 -1.88
C LEU A 44 6.13 -17.55 -1.56
N GLY A 45 6.59 -18.33 -2.53
CA GLY A 45 7.04 -19.70 -2.31
C GLY A 45 8.54 -19.83 -2.41
N VAL A 46 9.11 -20.80 -1.72
CA VAL A 46 10.52 -21.19 -1.85
C VAL A 46 10.55 -22.64 -2.31
N THR A 47 11.17 -22.89 -3.48
CA THR A 47 11.28 -24.23 -4.05
C THR A 47 12.71 -24.74 -3.99
N ASP A 48 12.87 -26.04 -3.82
CA ASP A 48 14.19 -26.68 -3.87
C ASP A 48 14.64 -26.97 -5.31
N ALA A 49 15.82 -27.60 -5.46
CA ALA A 49 16.40 -27.94 -6.77
C ALA A 49 15.52 -28.90 -7.59
N SER A 50 14.65 -29.67 -6.94
CA SER A 50 13.72 -30.59 -7.62
C SER A 50 12.40 -29.91 -8.03
N GLY A 51 12.22 -28.63 -7.69
CA GLY A 51 11.00 -27.90 -7.95
C GLY A 51 9.93 -28.08 -6.88
N ARG A 52 10.26 -28.72 -5.78
CA ARG A 52 9.34 -28.95 -4.66
C ARG A 52 9.26 -27.71 -3.77
N GLU A 53 8.05 -27.23 -3.50
CA GLU A 53 7.84 -26.09 -2.63
C GLU A 53 8.06 -26.48 -1.17
N LYS A 54 8.96 -25.78 -0.50
CA LYS A 54 9.31 -25.99 0.91
C LYS A 54 8.62 -25.04 1.85
N GLU A 55 8.36 -23.81 1.38
CA GLU A 55 7.78 -22.75 2.19
C GLU A 55 6.83 -21.94 1.34
N ARG A 56 5.77 -21.42 1.99
CA ARG A 56 4.84 -20.51 1.35
C ARG A 56 4.36 -19.46 2.37
N TYR A 57 4.41 -18.20 1.98
CA TYR A 57 4.07 -17.06 2.81
C TYR A 57 3.09 -16.15 2.10
N LYS A 58 2.09 -15.66 2.83
CA LYS A 58 1.25 -14.56 2.36
C LYS A 58 2.04 -13.26 2.42
N ILE A 59 1.94 -12.45 1.37
CA ILE A 59 2.58 -11.15 1.29
C ILE A 59 1.52 -10.07 1.47
N PRO A 60 1.66 -9.20 2.49
CA PRO A 60 0.70 -8.13 2.70
C PRO A 60 0.68 -7.11 1.56
N TYR A 61 -0.50 -6.55 1.27
CA TYR A 61 -0.63 -5.40 0.40
C TYR A 61 0.20 -4.24 0.96
N GLY A 62 0.97 -3.59 0.11
CA GLY A 62 1.83 -2.48 0.52
C GLY A 62 3.23 -2.89 0.99
N ALA A 63 3.51 -4.19 1.07
CA ALA A 63 4.84 -4.67 1.45
C ALA A 63 5.89 -4.34 0.40
N VAL A 64 7.13 -4.19 0.85
CA VAL A 64 8.30 -3.98 -0.03
C VAL A 64 9.01 -5.30 -0.21
N ILE A 65 9.26 -5.67 -1.47
CA ILE A 65 9.97 -6.90 -1.84
C ILE A 65 11.37 -6.55 -2.31
N SER A 66 12.38 -7.26 -1.78
CA SER A 66 13.78 -7.07 -2.15
C SER A 66 14.30 -8.07 -3.18
N ILE A 67 13.47 -9.03 -3.58
CA ILE A 67 13.84 -10.09 -4.52
C ILE A 67 12.88 -10.10 -5.72
N LYS A 68 13.24 -10.84 -6.76
CA LYS A 68 12.43 -11.04 -7.97
C LYS A 68 12.00 -12.50 -8.08
N ASP A 69 10.94 -12.75 -8.84
CA ASP A 69 10.53 -14.11 -9.16
C ASP A 69 11.67 -14.86 -9.87
N GLY A 70 11.98 -16.03 -9.37
CA GLY A 70 13.07 -16.85 -9.88
C GLY A 70 14.42 -16.60 -9.24
N ASP A 71 14.56 -15.62 -8.36
CA ASP A 71 15.82 -15.37 -7.66
C ASP A 71 16.17 -16.51 -6.71
N THR A 72 17.47 -16.74 -6.55
CA THR A 72 17.98 -17.64 -5.51
C THR A 72 17.93 -16.94 -4.17
N VAL A 73 17.39 -17.60 -3.17
CA VAL A 73 17.33 -17.10 -1.79
C VAL A 73 18.08 -18.05 -0.86
N GLU A 74 18.61 -17.51 0.20
CA GLU A 74 19.36 -18.27 1.20
C GLU A 74 18.65 -18.28 2.54
N LEU A 75 18.87 -19.34 3.29
CA LEU A 75 18.34 -19.48 4.65
C LEU A 75 18.69 -18.22 5.47
N GLY A 76 17.68 -17.65 6.11
CA GLY A 76 17.83 -16.45 6.92
C GLY A 76 17.73 -15.14 6.17
N GLN A 77 17.57 -15.17 4.84
CA GLN A 77 17.45 -13.96 4.04
C GLN A 77 16.09 -13.30 4.25
N THR A 78 16.10 -11.99 4.53
CA THR A 78 14.87 -11.18 4.58
C THR A 78 14.46 -10.81 3.15
N THR A 79 13.27 -11.21 2.75
CA THR A 79 12.79 -11.05 1.36
C THR A 79 11.70 -10.01 1.22
N VAL A 80 10.90 -9.83 2.27
CA VAL A 80 9.74 -8.92 2.27
C VAL A 80 9.70 -8.20 3.61
N THR A 81 9.40 -6.90 3.58
CA THR A 81 9.24 -6.09 4.80
C THR A 81 7.99 -5.23 4.67
N TRP A 82 7.36 -4.90 5.80
CA TRP A 82 6.21 -4.00 5.85
C TRP A 82 6.07 -3.35 7.21
N ASP A 83 5.24 -2.31 7.26
CA ASP A 83 4.85 -1.69 8.51
C ASP A 83 3.52 -2.32 8.97
N PRO A 84 3.49 -3.06 10.09
CA PRO A 84 2.25 -3.73 10.53
C PRO A 84 1.20 -2.76 11.10
N TYR A 85 1.57 -1.50 11.32
CA TYR A 85 0.68 -0.50 11.94
C TYR A 85 0.01 0.42 10.94
N THR A 86 0.40 0.37 9.67
CA THR A 86 -0.21 1.18 8.61
C THR A 86 -0.79 0.29 7.52
N THR A 87 -1.91 0.75 6.93
CA THR A 87 -2.51 0.11 5.77
C THR A 87 -2.47 1.12 4.63
N PRO A 88 -1.44 1.09 3.76
CA PRO A 88 -1.33 2.07 2.69
C PRO A 88 -2.40 1.84 1.61
N ILE A 89 -2.73 2.91 0.89
CA ILE A 89 -3.51 2.86 -0.34
C ILE A 89 -2.56 3.27 -1.46
N ILE A 90 -2.37 2.39 -2.43
CA ILE A 90 -1.34 2.53 -3.47
C ILE A 90 -2.02 2.59 -4.83
N THR A 91 -1.62 3.56 -5.67
CA THR A 91 -2.10 3.64 -7.04
C THR A 91 -1.32 2.68 -7.95
N GLU A 92 -2.04 2.03 -8.86
CA GLU A 92 -1.46 1.17 -9.91
C GLU A 92 -1.35 1.91 -11.24
N THR A 93 -1.86 3.13 -11.31
CA THR A 93 -1.91 3.93 -12.53
C THR A 93 -1.23 5.27 -12.28
N ALA A 94 -0.40 5.70 -13.20
CA ALA A 94 0.18 7.05 -13.16
C ALA A 94 -0.85 8.08 -13.61
N GLY A 95 -0.85 9.24 -12.97
CA GLY A 95 -1.79 10.30 -13.30
C GLY A 95 -1.67 11.48 -12.37
N ILE A 96 -2.52 12.47 -12.58
CA ILE A 96 -2.57 13.67 -11.75
C ILE A 96 -3.58 13.46 -10.64
N VAL A 97 -3.18 13.74 -9.41
CA VAL A 97 -4.01 13.61 -8.20
C VAL A 97 -5.12 14.65 -8.23
N ASN A 98 -6.34 14.21 -8.03
CA ASN A 98 -7.50 15.08 -7.89
C ASN A 98 -8.28 14.67 -6.64
N PHE A 99 -8.43 15.58 -5.70
CA PHE A 99 -9.19 15.36 -4.47
C PHE A 99 -10.68 15.57 -4.72
N VAL A 100 -11.49 14.65 -4.22
CA VAL A 100 -12.95 14.73 -4.32
C VAL A 100 -13.54 14.75 -2.91
N ASP A 101 -14.47 15.66 -2.68
CA ASP A 101 -15.15 15.82 -1.39
C ASP A 101 -14.23 16.12 -0.21
N PHE A 102 -13.09 16.75 -0.47
CA PHE A 102 -12.21 17.29 0.56
C PHE A 102 -12.70 18.69 0.93
N GLU A 103 -13.35 18.80 2.07
CA GLU A 103 -13.84 20.08 2.60
C GLU A 103 -13.26 20.29 3.99
N GLU A 104 -12.31 21.22 4.11
CA GLU A 104 -11.62 21.47 5.35
C GLU A 104 -12.60 21.86 6.46
N GLY A 105 -12.42 21.25 7.63
CA GLY A 105 -13.33 21.42 8.77
C GLY A 105 -14.59 20.56 8.71
N VAL A 106 -14.92 19.97 7.56
CA VAL A 106 -16.10 19.13 7.38
C VAL A 106 -15.73 17.68 7.15
N SER A 107 -15.01 17.38 6.09
CA SER A 107 -14.56 16.01 5.77
C SER A 107 -13.08 15.80 6.07
N THR A 108 -12.31 16.87 6.17
CA THR A 108 -10.86 16.82 6.45
C THR A 108 -10.49 17.77 7.58
N GLU A 109 -9.38 17.49 8.22
CA GLU A 109 -8.77 18.38 9.22
C GLU A 109 -7.26 18.35 9.07
N GLN A 110 -6.61 19.45 9.46
CA GLN A 110 -5.15 19.50 9.49
C GLN A 110 -4.66 19.03 10.86
N VAL A 111 -3.71 18.09 10.84
CA VAL A 111 -3.05 17.61 12.05
C VAL A 111 -1.56 17.89 11.94
N THR A 112 -0.96 18.33 13.05
CA THR A 112 0.47 18.64 13.10
C THR A 112 1.17 17.64 14.02
N ASP A 113 2.24 17.01 13.52
CA ASP A 113 3.08 16.14 14.33
C ASP A 113 3.92 17.03 15.28
N GLU A 114 3.78 16.81 16.56
CA GLU A 114 4.47 17.62 17.59
C GLU A 114 6.00 17.41 17.56
N VAL A 115 6.45 16.27 17.08
CA VAL A 115 7.88 15.94 17.04
C VAL A 115 8.56 16.53 15.80
N THR A 116 7.94 16.39 14.63
CA THR A 116 8.53 16.82 13.35
C THR A 116 8.07 18.21 12.91
N GLY A 117 6.96 18.71 13.46
CA GLY A 117 6.34 19.96 13.04
C GLY A 117 5.65 19.89 11.67
N ILE A 118 5.56 18.71 11.07
CA ILE A 118 4.96 18.51 9.76
C ILE A 118 3.44 18.42 9.90
N SER A 119 2.72 19.21 9.08
CA SER A 119 1.26 19.18 9.01
C SER A 119 0.83 18.21 7.92
N SER A 120 -0.23 17.45 8.22
CA SER A 120 -0.83 16.49 7.29
C SER A 120 -2.33 16.67 7.27
N THR A 121 -2.98 16.28 6.16
CA THR A 121 -4.42 16.24 6.05
C THR A 121 -4.94 14.90 6.53
N LYS A 122 -5.90 14.92 7.46
CA LYS A 122 -6.54 13.73 7.99
C LYS A 122 -8.00 13.71 7.61
N ILE A 123 -8.49 12.55 7.18
CA ILE A 123 -9.91 12.34 6.89
C ILE A 123 -10.65 12.22 8.22
N LYS A 124 -11.68 13.06 8.41
CA LYS A 124 -12.48 13.06 9.63
C LYS A 124 -13.32 11.80 9.73
N ASP A 125 -13.68 11.44 10.95
CA ASP A 125 -14.56 10.32 11.19
C ASP A 125 -15.90 10.56 10.49
N GLN A 126 -16.43 9.54 9.82
CA GLN A 126 -17.69 9.61 9.08
C GLN A 126 -18.84 10.06 9.97
N SER A 127 -18.83 9.67 11.25
CA SER A 127 -19.86 10.06 12.22
C SER A 127 -19.84 11.55 12.57
N SER A 128 -18.72 12.24 12.33
CA SER A 128 -18.57 13.67 12.61
C SER A 128 -18.86 14.55 11.38
N ILE A 129 -19.10 13.95 10.21
CA ILE A 129 -19.48 14.68 9.00
C ILE A 129 -20.97 15.01 9.10
N SER A 130 -21.30 16.27 8.83
CA SER A 130 -22.69 16.76 8.91
C SER A 130 -23.64 15.95 8.04
N TYR A 131 -24.82 15.63 8.57
CA TYR A 131 -25.86 14.90 7.84
C TYR A 131 -26.30 15.58 6.53
N ASP A 132 -26.17 16.90 6.47
CA ASP A 132 -26.58 17.67 5.29
C ASP A 132 -25.60 17.53 4.12
N LYS A 133 -24.43 16.93 4.37
CA LYS A 133 -23.40 16.78 3.36
C LYS A 133 -23.00 15.31 3.23
N ASN A 134 -23.49 14.70 2.16
CA ASN A 134 -23.15 13.31 1.84
C ASN A 134 -21.75 13.23 1.17
N LEU A 135 -20.71 13.67 1.90
CA LEU A 135 -19.35 13.72 1.38
C LEU A 135 -18.70 12.36 1.51
N LYS A 136 -18.04 11.93 0.43
CA LYS A 136 -17.25 10.71 0.37
C LYS A 136 -15.83 11.07 -0.07
N PRO A 137 -14.95 11.42 0.87
CA PRO A 137 -13.57 11.80 0.50
C PRO A 137 -12.89 10.69 -0.29
N MET A 138 -12.36 11.06 -1.45
CA MET A 138 -11.61 10.13 -2.30
C MET A 138 -10.53 10.85 -3.07
N VAL A 139 -9.56 10.08 -3.53
CA VAL A 139 -8.55 10.52 -4.48
C VAL A 139 -8.87 9.86 -5.82
N LYS A 140 -8.92 10.63 -6.88
CA LYS A 140 -9.00 10.09 -8.23
C LYS A 140 -7.79 10.54 -9.04
N LEU A 141 -7.47 9.77 -10.07
CA LEU A 141 -6.40 10.11 -11.00
C LEU A 141 -7.00 10.57 -12.31
N VAL A 142 -6.47 11.67 -12.82
CA VAL A 142 -6.94 12.30 -14.06
C VAL A 142 -5.76 12.55 -15.00
N ASP A 143 -6.06 12.72 -16.29
CA ASP A 143 -5.08 13.12 -17.28
C ASP A 143 -4.86 14.65 -17.25
N LYS A 144 -4.00 15.15 -18.13
CA LYS A 144 -3.69 16.58 -18.21
C LYS A 144 -4.90 17.45 -18.58
N LYS A 145 -5.96 16.85 -19.12
CA LYS A 145 -7.20 17.55 -19.50
C LYS A 145 -8.27 17.45 -18.41
N GLY A 146 -7.97 16.80 -17.30
CA GLY A 146 -8.90 16.60 -16.20
C GLY A 146 -9.85 15.42 -16.40
N LYS A 147 -9.61 14.57 -17.38
CA LYS A 147 -10.43 13.39 -17.63
C LYS A 147 -10.02 12.23 -16.72
N ASP A 148 -10.99 11.53 -16.18
CA ASP A 148 -10.77 10.37 -15.31
C ASP A 148 -9.97 9.28 -16.04
N LEU A 149 -8.96 8.75 -15.36
CA LEU A 149 -8.18 7.62 -15.82
C LEU A 149 -8.75 6.32 -15.25
N ASN A 150 -8.50 5.22 -15.94
CA ASN A 150 -8.87 3.89 -15.47
C ASN A 150 -7.67 3.20 -14.81
N ILE A 151 -7.95 2.26 -13.93
CA ILE A 151 -6.92 1.36 -13.39
C ILE A 151 -6.30 0.59 -14.55
N ALA A 152 -4.99 0.40 -14.54
CA ALA A 152 -4.25 -0.28 -15.60
C ALA A 152 -4.87 -1.63 -15.94
N ASN A 153 -5.08 -1.89 -17.24
CA ASN A 153 -5.68 -3.11 -17.76
C ASN A 153 -7.13 -3.38 -17.29
N SER A 154 -7.86 -2.31 -16.94
CA SER A 154 -9.23 -2.39 -16.43
C SER A 154 -10.09 -1.29 -17.02
N SER A 155 -11.41 -1.47 -17.03
CA SER A 155 -12.37 -0.42 -17.34
C SER A 155 -12.83 0.34 -16.10
N LEU A 156 -12.35 -0.03 -14.91
CA LEU A 156 -12.70 0.63 -13.67
C LEU A 156 -11.95 1.95 -13.53
N PRO A 157 -12.64 3.02 -13.08
CA PRO A 157 -11.97 4.31 -12.86
C PRO A 157 -10.96 4.22 -11.71
N ALA A 158 -9.86 4.97 -11.82
CA ALA A 158 -8.83 5.04 -10.78
C ALA A 158 -9.31 5.98 -9.65
N HIS A 159 -10.29 5.53 -8.89
CA HIS A 159 -10.89 6.21 -7.74
C HIS A 159 -10.55 5.43 -6.47
N TYR A 160 -10.01 6.12 -5.48
CA TYR A 160 -9.58 5.53 -4.21
C TYR A 160 -10.34 6.19 -3.07
N ILE A 161 -11.35 5.50 -2.54
CA ILE A 161 -12.15 5.97 -1.40
C ILE A 161 -11.29 5.90 -0.15
N LEU A 162 -11.26 6.99 0.62
CA LEU A 162 -10.44 7.10 1.80
C LEU A 162 -11.23 6.76 3.06
N PRO A 163 -10.78 5.77 3.85
CA PRO A 163 -11.42 5.47 5.12
C PRO A 163 -11.30 6.62 6.12
N SER A 164 -12.20 6.64 7.09
CA SER A 164 -12.12 7.55 8.24
C SER A 164 -10.75 7.45 8.90
N LYS A 165 -10.22 8.59 9.33
CA LYS A 165 -8.92 8.72 10.02
C LYS A 165 -7.70 8.46 9.14
N SER A 166 -7.87 8.30 7.81
CA SER A 166 -6.74 8.20 6.87
C SER A 166 -5.90 9.47 6.89
N ILE A 167 -4.59 9.31 6.78
CA ILE A 167 -3.64 10.43 6.62
C ILE A 167 -3.30 10.56 5.14
N VAL A 168 -3.49 11.76 4.60
CA VAL A 168 -3.21 12.06 3.20
C VAL A 168 -1.90 12.81 3.10
N THR A 169 -0.93 12.22 2.43
CA THR A 169 0.39 12.81 2.21
C THR A 169 0.55 13.43 0.82
N LEU A 170 -0.47 13.26 -0.02
CA LEU A 170 -0.48 13.81 -1.38
C LEU A 170 -0.96 15.25 -1.39
N THR A 171 -0.67 15.95 -2.47
CA THR A 171 -1.18 17.29 -2.75
C THR A 171 -2.07 17.24 -3.99
N ASP A 172 -3.20 17.95 -3.94
CA ASP A 172 -4.09 18.07 -5.10
C ASP A 172 -3.33 18.64 -6.31
N GLY A 173 -3.49 18.01 -7.46
CA GLY A 173 -2.75 18.38 -8.66
C GLY A 173 -1.36 17.77 -8.80
N MET A 174 -0.90 17.00 -7.82
CA MET A 174 0.39 16.31 -7.86
C MET A 174 0.39 15.25 -8.98
N ASN A 175 1.53 15.12 -9.67
CA ASN A 175 1.72 14.09 -10.70
C ASN A 175 2.55 12.92 -10.17
#